data_d36c4fd3ba7d49a2e8fd42af8ce9f2f8
#
_entry.id   d36c4fd3ba7d49a2e8fd42af8ce9f2f8
#
_cell.length_a   1.000
_cell.length_b   1.000
_cell.length_c   1.000
_cell.angle_alpha   90.00
_cell.angle_beta   90.00
_cell.angle_gamma   90.00
#
_symmetry.space_group_name_H-M   'P 1'
#
loop_
_entity.id
_entity.type
_entity.pdbx_description
1 polymer ?
#
loop_
_entity_poly.entity_id
_entity_poly.type
_entity_poly.pdbx_seq_one_letter_code
_entity_poly.pdbx_strand_id
1 'polypeptide(L)'
;VISPLFMPEHSPHKPELLAPAGNYEKLETAIHYGADAVYLGGKDFSLRNFSGNFTDNELESAVSHAHRHSVKVYVTCNIFSRGHEQEAIALFLEKIGNVDADAIIISDPGIIHMAKQIIPHIDIHLSTQANTTNYNAVRFWQEAGVKRINLARELNLDEIRDITEKASIEIETFIHGAMCISYSGRCLLSSFLTGRDSNRGLCSHPCRWKYAVVEEQRPGEYQPLLEDERGSYIFNSKDLCMIDHIPALCDAGISSLKLEGRMKGISYLASVVKTYREAIDSYSAEIRRETAPEGLLTTEDDQQSRDRWHRELDLIYHRSYCTGFYFNEPDQTLPNYRNIHAGSIHSFIGKVIRSLPDNHIVVAIRNRASVGDTVELLPPKGDALQSKILAIYDINNNPIPHAQPNSNSVLKLECSGTPLNILRKIS
;
A
#
# COMPACT_ATOMS: atom_id res chain seq x y z
N VAL A 1 -33.32 34.03 9.06
CA VAL A 1 -33.80 33.09 8.04
C VAL A 1 -32.53 32.48 7.43
N ILE A 2 -32.16 31.31 7.92
CA ILE A 2 -31.01 30.53 7.42
C ILE A 2 -31.58 29.70 6.27
N SER A 3 -31.09 29.93 5.04
CA SER A 3 -31.39 29.11 3.88
C SER A 3 -30.99 27.66 4.17
N PRO A 4 -31.77 26.64 3.76
CA PRO A 4 -31.36 25.27 3.87
C PRO A 4 -30.09 25.08 3.03
N LEU A 5 -29.00 24.71 3.70
CA LEU A 5 -27.76 24.25 3.07
C LEU A 5 -28.10 23.07 2.15
N PHE A 6 -27.83 23.24 0.89
CA PHE A 6 -27.78 22.20 -0.11
C PHE A 6 -26.79 21.12 0.44
N MET A 7 -27.28 20.02 0.93
CA MET A 7 -26.47 18.82 1.12
C MET A 7 -26.09 18.34 -0.27
N PRO A 8 -24.80 18.21 -0.61
CA PRO A 8 -24.44 17.52 -1.84
C PRO A 8 -24.90 16.06 -1.65
N GLU A 9 -25.83 15.60 -2.49
CA GLU A 9 -26.06 14.18 -2.67
C GLU A 9 -24.73 13.59 -3.15
N HIS A 10 -23.97 12.96 -2.24
CA HIS A 10 -22.85 12.14 -2.62
C HIS A 10 -23.41 10.94 -3.40
N SER A 11 -23.53 11.07 -4.71
CA SER A 11 -23.75 9.90 -5.54
C SER A 11 -22.56 8.98 -5.31
N PRO A 12 -22.79 7.68 -5.01
CA PRO A 12 -21.73 6.74 -4.73
C PRO A 12 -20.77 6.68 -5.93
N HIS A 13 -19.54 7.13 -5.72
CA HIS A 13 -18.50 7.13 -6.74
C HIS A 13 -17.48 6.04 -6.45
N LYS A 14 -16.91 5.45 -7.49
CA LYS A 14 -15.83 4.48 -7.38
C LYS A 14 -14.56 5.21 -6.91
N PRO A 15 -14.02 4.88 -5.73
CA PRO A 15 -12.79 5.50 -5.25
C PRO A 15 -11.58 5.03 -6.06
N GLU A 16 -10.55 5.88 -6.12
CA GLU A 16 -9.25 5.54 -6.69
C GLU A 16 -8.50 4.54 -5.79
N LEU A 17 -7.92 3.49 -6.36
CA LEU A 17 -7.00 2.60 -5.67
C LEU A 17 -5.57 3.05 -5.87
N LEU A 18 -4.95 3.61 -4.81
CA LEU A 18 -3.60 4.13 -4.83
C LEU A 18 -2.60 3.12 -4.24
N ALA A 19 -1.71 2.60 -5.09
CA ALA A 19 -0.75 1.56 -4.73
C ALA A 19 0.69 2.08 -4.58
N PRO A 20 1.51 1.47 -3.69
CA PRO A 20 2.92 1.83 -3.53
C PRO A 20 3.79 1.26 -4.65
N ALA A 21 4.73 2.07 -5.19
CA ALA A 21 5.75 1.61 -6.12
C ALA A 21 7.15 2.01 -5.62
N GLY A 22 7.85 1.08 -4.95
CA GLY A 22 9.18 1.35 -4.40
C GLY A 22 10.32 1.19 -5.40
N ASN A 23 10.07 0.60 -6.56
CA ASN A 23 10.98 0.47 -7.70
C ASN A 23 10.17 0.14 -8.96
N TYR A 24 10.86 0.03 -10.10
CA TYR A 24 10.21 -0.20 -11.40
C TYR A 24 9.43 -1.54 -11.46
N GLU A 25 9.98 -2.62 -10.91
CA GLU A 25 9.31 -3.92 -10.87
C GLU A 25 7.99 -3.88 -10.06
N LYS A 26 7.96 -3.11 -8.96
CA LYS A 26 6.75 -2.89 -8.18
C LYS A 26 5.73 -2.00 -8.89
N LEU A 27 6.21 -1.03 -9.68
CA LEU A 27 5.36 -0.21 -10.54
C LEU A 27 4.59 -1.09 -11.54
N GLU A 28 5.32 -1.91 -12.32
CA GLU A 28 4.71 -2.85 -13.27
C GLU A 28 3.72 -3.79 -12.59
N THR A 29 4.07 -4.28 -11.40
CA THR A 29 3.20 -5.16 -10.62
C THR A 29 1.92 -4.44 -10.18
N ALA A 30 2.01 -3.22 -9.63
CA ALA A 30 0.84 -2.46 -9.20
C ALA A 30 -0.12 -2.16 -10.37
N ILE A 31 0.42 -1.76 -11.51
CA ILE A 31 -0.34 -1.51 -12.74
C ILE A 31 -1.03 -2.79 -13.22
N HIS A 32 -0.30 -3.90 -13.32
CA HIS A 32 -0.83 -5.18 -13.80
C HIS A 32 -1.99 -5.69 -12.94
N TYR A 33 -1.92 -5.51 -11.63
CA TYR A 33 -2.96 -5.96 -10.69
C TYR A 33 -4.08 -4.95 -10.45
N GLY A 34 -4.08 -3.80 -11.14
CA GLY A 34 -5.25 -2.92 -11.26
C GLY A 34 -5.24 -1.69 -10.35
N ALA A 35 -4.07 -1.14 -10.02
CA ALA A 35 -3.99 0.18 -9.41
C ALA A 35 -4.48 1.27 -10.39
N ASP A 36 -5.28 2.24 -9.90
CA ASP A 36 -5.68 3.43 -10.66
C ASP A 36 -4.60 4.51 -10.60
N ALA A 37 -3.84 4.53 -9.51
CA ALA A 37 -2.71 5.42 -9.32
C ALA A 37 -1.60 4.73 -8.52
N VAL A 38 -0.37 5.21 -8.69
CA VAL A 38 0.79 4.75 -7.92
C VAL A 38 1.50 5.91 -7.25
N TYR A 39 2.02 5.67 -6.04
CA TYR A 39 2.91 6.64 -5.40
C TYR A 39 4.32 6.08 -5.28
N LEU A 40 5.29 6.90 -5.64
CA LEU A 40 6.69 6.54 -5.70
C LEU A 40 7.59 7.69 -5.21
N GLY A 41 8.88 7.48 -5.09
CA GLY A 41 9.82 8.50 -4.63
C GLY A 41 11.12 8.49 -5.41
N GLY A 42 11.70 9.67 -5.56
CA GLY A 42 13.10 9.82 -5.97
C GLY A 42 14.06 9.26 -4.92
N LYS A 43 15.35 9.22 -5.26
CA LYS A 43 16.42 8.77 -4.32
C LYS A 43 16.47 9.61 -3.06
N ASP A 44 16.10 10.90 -3.17
CA ASP A 44 16.14 11.89 -2.11
C ASP A 44 14.74 12.35 -1.71
N PHE A 45 14.62 13.03 -0.56
CA PHE A 45 13.43 13.76 -0.07
C PHE A 45 12.16 12.93 0.16
N SER A 46 12.26 11.59 0.24
CA SER A 46 11.14 10.68 0.44
C SER A 46 11.25 9.89 1.73
N LEU A 47 10.09 9.66 2.38
CA LEU A 47 9.98 8.83 3.59
C LEU A 47 10.06 7.34 3.29
N ARG A 48 11.01 6.77 2.79
CA ARG A 48 11.32 5.33 2.60
C ARG A 48 12.60 5.19 1.78
N ASN A 49 13.66 5.82 2.22
CA ASN A 49 14.95 5.83 1.51
C ASN A 49 15.50 4.43 1.22
N PHE A 50 15.09 3.42 2.00
CA PHE A 50 15.50 2.02 1.79
C PHE A 50 14.61 1.25 0.79
N SER A 51 13.63 1.86 0.13
CA SER A 51 12.73 1.16 -0.79
C SER A 51 13.27 0.96 -2.21
N GLY A 52 14.54 1.27 -2.44
CA GLY A 52 15.14 1.27 -3.79
C GLY A 52 15.01 2.62 -4.46
N ASN A 53 13.80 3.18 -4.53
CA ASN A 53 13.45 4.48 -5.15
C ASN A 53 13.97 4.65 -6.58
N PHE A 54 13.50 5.68 -7.27
CA PHE A 54 13.79 5.91 -8.68
C PHE A 54 14.91 6.93 -8.87
N THR A 55 15.83 6.65 -9.77
CA THR A 55 16.71 7.66 -10.35
C THR A 55 15.91 8.60 -11.26
N ASP A 56 16.46 9.74 -11.65
CA ASP A 56 15.77 10.70 -12.51
C ASP A 56 15.32 10.06 -13.84
N ASN A 57 16.16 9.27 -14.49
CA ASN A 57 15.84 8.57 -15.74
C ASN A 57 14.79 7.46 -15.55
N GLU A 58 14.84 6.76 -14.41
CA GLU A 58 13.82 5.77 -14.06
C GLU A 58 12.49 6.44 -13.76
N LEU A 59 12.49 7.66 -13.18
CA LEU A 59 11.27 8.41 -12.88
C LEU A 59 10.53 8.78 -14.17
N GLU A 60 11.23 9.35 -15.16
CA GLU A 60 10.67 9.66 -16.47
C GLU A 60 10.09 8.41 -17.16
N SER A 61 10.86 7.33 -17.15
CA SER A 61 10.40 6.04 -17.69
C SER A 61 9.18 5.48 -16.96
N ALA A 62 9.13 5.66 -15.64
CA ALA A 62 8.03 5.19 -14.78
C ALA A 62 6.74 5.97 -15.08
N VAL A 63 6.80 7.30 -15.16
CA VAL A 63 5.65 8.15 -15.51
C VAL A 63 5.12 7.79 -16.89
N SER A 64 6.00 7.76 -17.89
CA SER A 64 5.63 7.38 -19.26
C SER A 64 5.02 5.98 -19.33
N HIS A 65 5.54 5.02 -18.57
CA HIS A 65 5.00 3.66 -18.52
C HIS A 65 3.59 3.64 -17.88
N ALA A 66 3.39 4.29 -16.76
CA ALA A 66 2.11 4.36 -16.06
C ALA A 66 1.03 5.04 -16.92
N HIS A 67 1.36 6.18 -17.54
CA HIS A 67 0.43 6.91 -18.42
C HIS A 67 -0.03 6.10 -19.63
N ARG A 68 0.85 5.29 -20.24
CA ARG A 68 0.44 4.36 -21.31
C ARG A 68 -0.61 3.33 -20.87
N HIS A 69 -0.72 3.07 -19.56
CA HIS A 69 -1.72 2.18 -18.98
C HIS A 69 -2.86 2.95 -18.29
N SER A 70 -2.95 4.27 -18.51
CA SER A 70 -3.95 5.14 -17.86
C SER A 70 -3.89 5.13 -16.32
N VAL A 71 -2.69 4.96 -15.76
CA VAL A 71 -2.43 4.98 -14.32
C VAL A 71 -1.70 6.27 -13.96
N LYS A 72 -2.19 6.97 -12.94
CA LYS A 72 -1.61 8.23 -12.45
C LYS A 72 -0.36 7.98 -11.60
N VAL A 73 0.55 8.94 -11.58
CA VAL A 73 1.79 8.88 -10.80
C VAL A 73 1.91 10.05 -9.83
N TYR A 74 2.01 9.74 -8.54
CA TYR A 74 2.19 10.73 -7.48
C TYR A 74 3.59 10.60 -6.88
N VAL A 75 4.41 11.65 -7.03
CA VAL A 75 5.80 11.64 -6.56
C VAL A 75 5.87 12.16 -5.13
N THR A 76 6.56 11.44 -4.25
CA THR A 76 6.70 11.82 -2.84
C THR A 76 7.89 12.76 -2.61
N CYS A 77 7.64 13.91 -1.98
CA CYS A 77 8.61 14.81 -1.38
C CYS A 77 8.14 15.15 0.04
N ASN A 78 8.01 14.12 0.89
CA ASN A 78 7.23 14.19 2.12
C ASN A 78 8.08 14.08 3.39
N ILE A 79 9.33 14.51 3.34
CA ILE A 79 10.16 14.73 4.53
C ILE A 79 9.88 16.11 5.12
N PHE A 80 10.26 16.33 6.39
CA PHE A 80 10.41 17.67 6.95
C PHE A 80 11.79 18.20 6.58
N SER A 81 11.83 19.25 5.78
CA SER A 81 13.05 19.81 5.19
C SER A 81 13.89 20.60 6.21
N ARG A 82 15.19 20.73 5.92
CA ARG A 82 16.12 21.58 6.66
C ARG A 82 16.62 22.71 5.78
N GLY A 83 17.12 23.80 6.39
CA GLY A 83 17.58 24.99 5.67
C GLY A 83 18.62 24.71 4.59
N HIS A 84 19.54 23.76 4.82
CA HIS A 84 20.59 23.38 3.88
C HIS A 84 20.11 22.51 2.70
N GLU A 85 18.88 22.04 2.73
CA GLU A 85 18.29 21.20 1.67
C GLU A 85 17.45 21.98 0.65
N GLN A 86 17.17 23.26 0.92
CA GLN A 86 16.19 24.05 0.15
C GLN A 86 16.54 24.15 -1.35
N GLU A 87 17.81 24.38 -1.68
CA GLU A 87 18.27 24.47 -3.08
C GLU A 87 18.13 23.10 -3.79
N ALA A 88 18.51 22.02 -3.13
CA ALA A 88 18.39 20.67 -3.70
C ALA A 88 16.92 20.25 -3.87
N ILE A 89 16.03 20.67 -2.97
CA ILE A 89 14.58 20.46 -3.09
C ILE A 89 14.02 21.26 -4.27
N ALA A 90 14.45 22.50 -4.46
CA ALA A 90 14.02 23.30 -5.62
C ALA A 90 14.36 22.62 -6.96
N LEU A 91 15.59 22.14 -7.09
CA LEU A 91 16.02 21.37 -8.28
C LEU A 91 15.23 20.07 -8.46
N PHE A 92 14.89 19.40 -7.36
CA PHE A 92 14.05 18.19 -7.40
C PHE A 92 12.62 18.51 -7.86
N LEU A 93 12.04 19.62 -7.41
CA LEU A 93 10.73 20.09 -7.86
C LEU A 93 10.72 20.39 -9.36
N GLU A 94 11.74 21.10 -9.89
CA GLU A 94 11.89 21.35 -11.32
C GLU A 94 11.89 20.05 -12.14
N LYS A 95 12.63 19.03 -11.67
CA LYS A 95 12.64 17.71 -12.32
C LYS A 95 11.25 17.05 -12.33
N ILE A 96 10.51 17.11 -11.22
CA ILE A 96 9.14 16.57 -11.16
C ILE A 96 8.22 17.28 -12.16
N GLY A 97 8.34 18.61 -12.27
CA GLY A 97 7.59 19.38 -13.28
C GLY A 97 7.91 18.96 -14.72
N ASN A 98 9.16 18.58 -15.00
CA ASN A 98 9.59 18.17 -16.33
C ASN A 98 9.17 16.75 -16.74
N VAL A 99 8.92 15.85 -15.77
CA VAL A 99 8.50 14.46 -16.07
C VAL A 99 7.00 14.29 -16.15
N ASP A 100 6.22 15.37 -16.03
CA ASP A 100 4.76 15.41 -16.15
C ASP A 100 4.06 14.45 -15.14
N ALA A 101 4.53 14.44 -13.89
CA ALA A 101 3.88 13.73 -12.81
C ALA A 101 2.49 14.34 -12.54
N ASP A 102 1.49 13.50 -12.23
CA ASP A 102 0.11 13.97 -11.99
C ASP A 102 -0.02 14.77 -10.68
N ALA A 103 0.75 14.42 -9.66
CA ALA A 103 0.80 15.17 -8.40
C ALA A 103 2.10 14.94 -7.63
N ILE A 104 2.33 15.84 -6.67
CA ILE A 104 3.41 15.72 -5.69
C ILE A 104 2.82 15.59 -4.28
N ILE A 105 3.31 14.60 -3.51
CA ILE A 105 2.88 14.36 -2.12
C ILE A 105 3.86 15.06 -1.17
N ILE A 106 3.40 16.08 -0.44
CA ILE A 106 4.21 16.95 0.43
C ILE A 106 3.64 16.97 1.85
N SER A 107 4.52 17.18 2.86
CA SER A 107 4.12 17.38 4.26
C SER A 107 4.53 18.74 4.79
N ASP A 108 5.63 19.28 4.28
CA ASP A 108 6.28 20.48 4.77
C ASP A 108 5.67 21.74 4.14
N PRO A 109 5.16 22.71 4.94
CA PRO A 109 4.56 23.94 4.41
C PRO A 109 5.53 24.76 3.55
N GLY A 110 6.84 24.76 3.87
CA GLY A 110 7.86 25.46 3.09
C GLY A 110 8.04 24.84 1.71
N ILE A 111 8.00 23.50 1.62
CA ILE A 111 8.06 22.79 0.32
C ILE A 111 6.77 23.04 -0.47
N ILE A 112 5.58 23.09 0.19
CA ILE A 112 4.31 23.45 -0.49
C ILE A 112 4.42 24.85 -1.10
N HIS A 113 4.91 25.82 -0.33
CA HIS A 113 5.09 27.19 -0.84
C HIS A 113 6.02 27.22 -2.05
N MET A 114 7.15 26.52 -2.00
CA MET A 114 8.12 26.43 -3.08
C MET A 114 7.54 25.72 -4.32
N ALA A 115 6.83 24.61 -4.13
CA ALA A 115 6.20 23.87 -5.23
C ALA A 115 5.20 24.72 -6.01
N LYS A 116 4.40 25.53 -5.31
CA LYS A 116 3.46 26.45 -5.96
C LYS A 116 4.14 27.53 -6.83
N GLN A 117 5.38 27.86 -6.57
CA GLN A 117 6.17 28.81 -7.36
C GLN A 117 6.88 28.14 -8.53
N ILE A 118 7.46 26.95 -8.32
CA ILE A 118 8.31 26.26 -9.30
C ILE A 118 7.49 25.39 -10.26
N ILE A 119 6.49 24.66 -9.74
CA ILE A 119 5.67 23.70 -10.50
C ILE A 119 4.17 23.96 -10.30
N PRO A 120 3.64 25.16 -10.60
CA PRO A 120 2.25 25.52 -10.33
C PRO A 120 1.22 24.69 -11.11
N HIS A 121 1.65 23.94 -12.13
CA HIS A 121 0.83 23.04 -12.95
C HIS A 121 0.69 21.64 -12.39
N ILE A 122 1.50 21.27 -11.40
CA ILE A 122 1.42 19.95 -10.74
C ILE A 122 0.54 20.04 -9.49
N ASP A 123 -0.40 19.13 -9.36
CA ASP A 123 -1.30 19.10 -8.19
C ASP A 123 -0.53 18.74 -6.91
N ILE A 124 -0.89 19.35 -5.80
CA ILE A 124 -0.29 19.10 -4.49
C ILE A 124 -1.24 18.23 -3.66
N HIS A 125 -0.78 17.06 -3.27
CA HIS A 125 -1.44 16.17 -2.31
C HIS A 125 -0.76 16.29 -0.95
N LEU A 126 -1.53 16.54 0.10
CA LEU A 126 -0.99 16.62 1.45
C LEU A 126 -0.76 15.24 2.02
N SER A 127 0.46 14.98 2.47
CA SER A 127 0.80 13.71 3.12
C SER A 127 0.17 13.59 4.51
N THR A 128 -0.17 12.36 4.93
CA THR A 128 -0.58 12.04 6.30
C THR A 128 0.41 12.53 7.38
N GLN A 129 1.65 12.77 7.01
CA GLN A 129 2.69 13.33 7.91
C GLN A 129 2.38 14.74 8.40
N ALA A 130 1.51 15.49 7.71
CA ALA A 130 1.02 16.78 8.16
C ALA A 130 0.03 16.66 9.33
N ASN A 131 -0.42 15.45 9.65
CA ASN A 131 -1.30 15.13 10.78
C ASN A 131 -2.62 15.91 10.76
N THR A 132 -3.34 15.84 9.64
CA THR A 132 -4.63 16.52 9.45
C THR A 132 -5.75 15.69 10.07
N THR A 133 -6.39 16.22 11.11
CA THR A 133 -7.34 15.48 11.97
C THR A 133 -8.71 16.14 12.11
N ASN A 134 -8.98 17.27 11.43
CA ASN A 134 -10.26 17.96 11.57
C ASN A 134 -10.55 18.86 10.36
N TYR A 135 -11.82 19.21 10.21
CA TYR A 135 -12.31 20.03 9.12
C TYR A 135 -11.61 21.40 8.98
N ASN A 136 -11.31 22.10 10.08
CA ASN A 136 -10.66 23.40 10.00
C ASN A 136 -9.23 23.31 9.46
N ALA A 137 -8.51 22.23 9.83
CA ALA A 137 -7.19 21.95 9.27
C ALA A 137 -7.29 21.62 7.76
N VAL A 138 -8.31 20.85 7.34
CA VAL A 138 -8.58 20.58 5.91
C VAL A 138 -8.84 21.87 5.16
N ARG A 139 -9.68 22.75 5.69
CA ARG A 139 -9.98 24.06 5.08
C ARG A 139 -8.74 24.93 4.92
N PHE A 140 -7.89 25.00 5.95
CA PHE A 140 -6.62 25.72 5.87
C PHE A 140 -5.74 25.21 4.70
N TRP A 141 -5.60 23.92 4.55
CA TRP A 141 -4.81 23.33 3.46
C TRP A 141 -5.45 23.53 2.09
N GLN A 142 -6.78 23.49 2.01
CA GLN A 142 -7.52 23.80 0.79
C GLN A 142 -7.28 25.27 0.37
N GLU A 143 -7.34 26.22 1.31
CA GLU A 143 -7.02 27.64 1.07
C GLU A 143 -5.55 27.83 0.69
N ALA A 144 -4.64 26.98 1.21
CA ALA A 144 -3.24 26.93 0.81
C ALA A 144 -3.03 26.35 -0.60
N GLY A 145 -4.09 25.88 -1.30
CA GLY A 145 -4.05 25.38 -2.68
C GLY A 145 -3.73 23.91 -2.83
N VAL A 146 -3.83 23.13 -1.75
CA VAL A 146 -3.77 21.66 -1.80
C VAL A 146 -5.01 21.11 -2.48
N LYS A 147 -4.87 20.04 -3.29
CA LYS A 147 -5.96 19.41 -4.05
C LYS A 147 -6.50 18.14 -3.42
N ARG A 148 -5.67 17.41 -2.68
CA ARG A 148 -6.03 16.17 -1.98
C ARG A 148 -5.35 16.11 -0.63
N ILE A 149 -6.05 15.59 0.38
CA ILE A 149 -5.49 15.42 1.72
C ILE A 149 -5.55 13.95 2.14
N ASN A 150 -4.38 13.39 2.42
CA ASN A 150 -4.30 12.09 3.10
C ASN A 150 -4.42 12.34 4.61
N LEU A 151 -5.58 12.01 5.16
CA LEU A 151 -5.90 12.22 6.57
C LEU A 151 -4.97 11.45 7.51
N ALA A 152 -4.89 11.92 8.73
CA ALA A 152 -4.24 11.19 9.82
C ALA A 152 -4.98 9.87 10.10
N ARG A 153 -4.23 8.84 10.51
CA ARG A 153 -4.76 7.48 10.70
C ARG A 153 -5.51 7.29 12.01
N GLU A 154 -5.53 8.31 12.83
CA GLU A 154 -6.12 8.34 14.15
C GLU A 154 -7.61 8.71 14.13
N LEU A 155 -8.17 9.04 12.96
CA LEU A 155 -9.58 9.39 12.76
C LEU A 155 -10.46 8.15 12.63
N ASN A 156 -11.66 8.25 13.20
CA ASN A 156 -12.73 7.29 12.97
C ASN A 156 -13.59 7.67 11.75
N LEU A 157 -14.47 6.75 11.32
CA LEU A 157 -15.29 6.93 10.13
C LEU A 157 -16.25 8.10 10.23
N ASP A 158 -16.81 8.38 11.42
CA ASP A 158 -17.75 9.50 11.60
C ASP A 158 -17.03 10.84 11.51
N GLU A 159 -15.81 10.95 12.04
CA GLU A 159 -14.96 12.12 11.91
C GLU A 159 -14.55 12.34 10.44
N ILE A 160 -14.26 11.27 9.69
CA ILE A 160 -13.93 11.33 8.26
C ILE A 160 -15.14 11.81 7.48
N ARG A 161 -16.34 11.27 7.75
CA ARG A 161 -17.60 11.69 7.12
C ARG A 161 -17.89 13.18 7.39
N ASP A 162 -17.73 13.63 8.63
CA ASP A 162 -17.87 15.06 8.97
C ASP A 162 -16.94 15.95 8.16
N ILE A 163 -15.72 15.49 7.90
CA ILE A 163 -14.75 16.20 7.06
C ILE A 163 -15.20 16.23 5.59
N THR A 164 -15.56 15.07 5.02
CA THR A 164 -15.92 14.97 3.59
C THR A 164 -17.18 15.72 3.25
N GLU A 165 -18.17 15.76 4.15
CA GLU A 165 -19.41 16.53 3.99
C GLU A 165 -19.18 18.05 4.00
N LYS A 166 -18.16 18.52 4.71
CA LYS A 166 -17.86 19.95 4.87
C LYS A 166 -16.77 20.48 3.96
N ALA A 167 -15.98 19.60 3.36
CA ALA A 167 -14.82 19.96 2.54
C ALA A 167 -15.11 19.77 1.05
N SER A 168 -14.66 20.72 0.23
CA SER A 168 -14.73 20.62 -1.24
C SER A 168 -13.37 20.23 -1.82
N ILE A 169 -12.73 19.21 -1.24
CA ILE A 169 -11.39 18.73 -1.59
C ILE A 169 -11.38 17.22 -1.53
N GLU A 170 -10.54 16.57 -2.36
CA GLU A 170 -10.42 15.13 -2.34
C GLU A 170 -9.80 14.62 -1.03
N ILE A 171 -10.41 13.61 -0.44
CA ILE A 171 -9.94 12.95 0.78
C ILE A 171 -9.38 11.58 0.46
N GLU A 172 -8.18 11.33 0.97
CA GLU A 172 -7.45 10.07 0.85
C GLU A 172 -7.24 9.48 2.24
N THR A 173 -7.38 8.16 2.38
CA THR A 173 -7.10 7.44 3.63
C THR A 173 -6.33 6.15 3.38
N PHE A 174 -5.54 5.71 4.36
CA PHE A 174 -4.93 4.39 4.32
C PHE A 174 -5.94 3.31 4.66
N ILE A 175 -5.94 2.21 3.89
CA ILE A 175 -6.87 1.09 4.06
C ILE A 175 -6.19 -0.25 4.33
N HIS A 176 -4.87 -0.35 4.10
CA HIS A 176 -4.14 -1.61 4.31
C HIS A 176 -2.67 -1.37 4.66
N GLY A 177 -2.11 -2.26 5.46
CA GLY A 177 -0.69 -2.37 5.76
C GLY A 177 -0.29 -1.84 7.14
N ALA A 178 0.99 -1.60 7.33
CA ALA A 178 1.57 -1.36 8.66
C ALA A 178 1.08 -0.08 9.32
N MET A 179 0.51 -0.20 10.52
CA MET A 179 0.17 0.94 11.39
C MET A 179 1.42 1.46 12.13
N CYS A 180 1.42 2.76 12.46
CA CYS A 180 2.40 3.39 13.34
C CYS A 180 1.84 3.49 14.76
N ILE A 181 2.74 3.40 15.77
CA ILE A 181 2.35 3.55 17.18
C ILE A 181 2.16 5.01 17.60
N SER A 182 2.81 5.94 16.90
CA SER A 182 2.77 7.36 17.20
C SER A 182 1.85 8.09 16.22
N TYR A 183 1.34 9.24 16.64
CA TYR A 183 0.64 10.15 15.74
C TYR A 183 1.40 10.37 14.43
N SER A 184 0.66 10.53 13.37
CA SER A 184 1.18 10.70 12.01
C SER A 184 2.17 11.86 11.94
N GLY A 185 3.43 11.58 11.53
CA GLY A 185 4.50 12.56 11.43
C GLY A 185 5.10 13.05 12.77
N ARG A 186 4.82 12.41 13.91
CA ARG A 186 5.26 12.85 15.23
C ARG A 186 6.12 11.82 15.99
N CYS A 187 6.62 10.79 15.33
CA CYS A 187 7.38 9.74 15.96
C CYS A 187 8.85 10.15 16.18
N LEU A 188 9.32 10.11 17.45
CA LEU A 188 10.72 10.32 17.83
C LEU A 188 11.42 9.03 18.26
N LEU A 189 10.71 7.90 18.38
CA LEU A 189 11.24 6.67 18.96
C LEU A 189 12.47 6.15 18.21
N SER A 190 12.46 6.18 16.88
CA SER A 190 13.58 5.75 16.07
C SER A 190 14.79 6.67 16.22
N SER A 191 14.58 7.99 16.24
CA SER A 191 15.65 8.96 16.46
C SER A 191 16.29 8.77 17.84
N PHE A 192 15.46 8.59 18.86
CA PHE A 192 15.92 8.45 20.25
C PHE A 192 16.72 7.16 20.46
N LEU A 193 16.21 6.01 19.97
CA LEU A 193 16.83 4.71 20.22
C LEU A 193 17.99 4.36 19.28
N THR A 194 18.02 4.91 18.05
CA THR A 194 18.98 4.50 17.02
C THR A 194 19.66 5.63 16.28
N GLY A 195 19.39 6.88 16.62
CA GLY A 195 19.87 8.06 15.91
C GLY A 195 19.28 8.22 14.49
N ARG A 196 18.29 7.38 14.09
CA ARG A 196 17.70 7.37 12.76
C ARG A 196 16.33 8.05 12.76
N ASP A 197 16.21 9.19 12.08
CA ASP A 197 15.00 10.00 12.07
C ASP A 197 13.90 9.38 11.22
N SER A 198 12.83 8.92 11.88
CA SER A 198 11.65 8.33 11.22
C SER A 198 10.87 9.33 10.38
N ASN A 199 10.90 10.62 10.73
CA ASN A 199 10.20 11.68 10.01
C ASN A 199 11.00 12.16 8.78
N ARG A 200 12.17 11.58 8.57
CA ARG A 200 13.04 11.82 7.39
C ARG A 200 13.36 10.56 6.60
N GLY A 201 12.52 9.51 6.74
CA GLY A 201 12.63 8.28 5.96
C GLY A 201 13.59 7.23 6.50
N LEU A 202 14.21 7.42 7.66
CA LEU A 202 15.23 6.54 8.21
C LEU A 202 14.70 5.63 9.34
N CYS A 203 13.40 5.41 9.43
CA CYS A 203 12.79 4.64 10.51
C CYS A 203 13.38 3.22 10.61
N SER A 204 13.94 2.89 11.79
CA SER A 204 14.45 1.55 12.13
C SER A 204 13.39 0.61 12.70
N HIS A 205 12.14 1.07 12.77
CA HIS A 205 10.99 0.34 13.31
C HIS A 205 11.17 -0.17 14.76
N PRO A 206 11.68 0.63 15.69
CA PRO A 206 11.93 0.16 17.06
C PRO A 206 10.62 -0.20 17.78
N CYS A 207 9.49 0.40 17.40
CA CYS A 207 8.17 0.01 17.92
C CYS A 207 7.78 -1.45 17.66
N ARG A 208 8.59 -2.21 16.92
CA ARG A 208 8.39 -3.62 16.60
C ARG A 208 9.41 -4.54 17.28
N TRP A 209 10.34 -3.97 18.06
CA TRP A 209 11.31 -4.74 18.81
C TRP A 209 10.70 -5.25 20.12
N LYS A 210 11.31 -6.28 20.69
CA LYS A 210 10.98 -6.77 22.03
C LYS A 210 11.64 -5.88 23.07
N TYR A 211 10.89 -5.54 24.11
CA TYR A 211 11.36 -4.72 25.23
C TYR A 211 10.99 -5.36 26.55
N ALA A 212 11.78 -5.07 27.58
CA ALA A 212 11.44 -5.28 28.96
C ALA A 212 11.69 -3.97 29.74
N VAL A 213 10.84 -3.67 30.70
CA VAL A 213 11.01 -2.53 31.60
C VAL A 213 11.64 -3.01 32.88
N VAL A 214 12.65 -2.27 33.36
CA VAL A 214 13.31 -2.48 34.63
C VAL A 214 13.09 -1.25 35.46
N GLU A 215 12.59 -1.42 36.68
CA GLU A 215 12.49 -0.33 37.64
C GLU A 215 13.88 -0.06 38.24
N GLU A 216 14.34 1.23 38.27
CA GLU A 216 15.66 1.62 38.73
C GLU A 216 15.93 1.21 40.18
N GLN A 217 14.90 1.21 41.04
CA GLN A 217 15.01 0.81 42.47
C GLN A 217 15.03 -0.72 42.67
N ARG A 218 14.76 -1.49 41.62
CA ARG A 218 14.80 -2.97 41.63
C ARG A 218 15.59 -3.50 40.42
N PRO A 219 16.91 -3.25 40.38
CA PRO A 219 17.75 -3.67 39.29
C PRO A 219 17.79 -5.21 39.21
N GLY A 220 17.49 -5.77 38.02
CA GLY A 220 17.46 -7.21 37.79
C GLY A 220 16.05 -7.82 37.84
N GLU A 221 15.04 -7.10 38.29
CA GLU A 221 13.63 -7.51 38.15
C GLU A 221 13.05 -6.93 36.84
N TYR A 222 13.03 -7.76 35.81
CA TYR A 222 12.41 -7.40 34.54
C TYR A 222 10.90 -7.56 34.64
N GLN A 223 10.17 -6.46 34.65
CA GLN A 223 8.72 -6.49 34.61
C GLN A 223 8.28 -6.50 33.15
N PRO A 224 7.62 -7.58 32.67
CA PRO A 224 7.05 -7.61 31.34
C PRO A 224 5.93 -6.57 31.26
N LEU A 225 5.93 -5.73 30.22
CA LEU A 225 4.86 -4.76 30.01
C LEU A 225 3.57 -5.38 29.55
N LEU A 226 3.59 -6.62 29.08
CA LEU A 226 2.42 -7.46 28.82
C LEU A 226 2.81 -8.95 28.82
N GLU A 227 1.98 -9.75 29.39
CA GLU A 227 2.19 -11.17 29.64
C GLU A 227 1.67 -12.06 28.52
N ASP A 228 2.59 -12.70 27.79
CA ASP A 228 2.40 -14.07 27.38
C ASP A 228 3.70 -14.84 27.61
N GLU A 229 3.68 -16.15 27.49
CA GLU A 229 4.81 -17.05 27.69
C GLU A 229 6.04 -16.77 26.79
N ARG A 230 6.00 -15.73 25.95
CA ARG A 230 6.99 -15.41 24.90
C ARG A 230 7.66 -14.04 25.04
N GLY A 231 7.26 -13.20 26.01
CA GLY A 231 7.86 -11.90 26.30
C GLY A 231 6.97 -10.69 26.08
N SER A 232 7.45 -9.54 26.53
CA SER A 232 6.72 -8.27 26.53
C SER A 232 6.93 -7.50 25.23
N TYR A 233 5.83 -7.06 24.61
CA TYR A 233 5.84 -6.23 23.41
C TYR A 233 5.21 -4.87 23.73
N ILE A 234 6.00 -3.81 23.83
CA ILE A 234 5.46 -2.49 24.18
C ILE A 234 4.70 -1.85 23.02
N PHE A 235 5.08 -2.12 21.77
CA PHE A 235 4.66 -1.30 20.61
C PHE A 235 4.37 -2.09 19.33
N ASN A 236 4.16 -3.39 19.39
CA ASN A 236 3.94 -4.19 18.18
C ASN A 236 2.54 -3.97 17.60
N SER A 237 2.34 -2.86 16.88
CA SER A 237 1.06 -2.54 16.24
C SER A 237 0.65 -3.62 15.23
N LYS A 238 -0.64 -3.92 15.15
CA LYS A 238 -1.25 -4.78 14.12
C LYS A 238 -1.11 -4.15 12.73
N ASP A 239 -1.40 -4.90 11.67
CA ASP A 239 -1.52 -4.35 10.32
C ASP A 239 -2.98 -3.96 10.04
N LEU A 240 -3.19 -2.80 9.42
CA LEU A 240 -4.51 -2.34 9.00
C LEU A 240 -5.03 -3.23 7.87
N CYS A 241 -6.31 -3.60 7.93
CA CYS A 241 -7.03 -4.27 6.86
C CYS A 241 -8.50 -3.84 6.87
N MET A 242 -8.91 -3.13 5.83
CA MET A 242 -10.27 -2.59 5.67
C MET A 242 -11.04 -3.30 4.55
N ILE A 243 -10.67 -4.53 4.21
CA ILE A 243 -11.22 -5.25 3.05
C ILE A 243 -12.74 -5.45 3.15
N ASP A 244 -13.26 -5.71 4.34
CA ASP A 244 -14.70 -5.92 4.58
C ASP A 244 -15.49 -4.61 4.65
N HIS A 245 -14.81 -3.46 4.65
CA HIS A 245 -15.40 -2.17 4.95
C HIS A 245 -15.32 -1.18 3.75
N ILE A 246 -15.09 -1.70 2.54
CA ILE A 246 -15.06 -0.86 1.32
C ILE A 246 -16.35 -0.05 1.14
N PRO A 247 -17.57 -0.62 1.33
CA PRO A 247 -18.80 0.16 1.27
C PRO A 247 -18.79 1.33 2.25
N ALA A 248 -18.46 1.11 3.52
CA ALA A 248 -18.46 2.13 4.55
C ALA A 248 -17.44 3.27 4.29
N LEU A 249 -16.29 2.94 3.68
CA LEU A 249 -15.30 3.93 3.25
C LEU A 249 -15.81 4.80 2.08
N CYS A 250 -16.49 4.18 1.12
CA CYS A 250 -17.11 4.90 -0.01
C CYS A 250 -18.25 5.80 0.46
N ASP A 251 -19.11 5.29 1.35
CA ASP A 251 -20.24 6.04 1.92
C ASP A 251 -19.77 7.22 2.80
N ALA A 252 -18.55 7.12 3.36
CA ALA A 252 -17.92 8.23 4.05
C ALA A 252 -17.35 9.30 3.10
N GLY A 253 -17.51 9.17 1.77
CA GLY A 253 -17.08 10.16 0.77
C GLY A 253 -15.58 10.18 0.49
N ILE A 254 -14.85 9.10 0.78
CA ILE A 254 -13.41 9.01 0.55
C ILE A 254 -13.14 8.85 -0.94
N SER A 255 -12.31 9.74 -1.51
CA SER A 255 -12.00 9.77 -2.95
C SER A 255 -10.89 8.82 -3.35
N SER A 256 -9.94 8.53 -2.46
CA SER A 256 -8.78 7.68 -2.75
C SER A 256 -8.45 6.74 -1.58
N LEU A 257 -8.32 5.46 -1.90
CA LEU A 257 -8.02 4.36 -0.99
C LEU A 257 -6.55 3.95 -1.14
N LYS A 258 -5.74 4.27 -0.13
CA LYS A 258 -4.29 4.11 -0.19
C LYS A 258 -3.80 2.85 0.48
N LEU A 259 -2.96 2.09 -0.22
CA LEU A 259 -2.25 0.93 0.29
C LEU A 259 -0.87 1.31 0.84
N GLU A 260 -0.49 0.80 2.02
CA GLU A 260 0.87 0.89 2.54
C GLU A 260 1.65 -0.38 2.20
N GLY A 261 2.90 -0.24 1.78
CA GLY A 261 3.72 -1.39 1.44
C GLY A 261 4.92 -1.09 0.55
N ARG A 262 5.39 0.15 0.47
CA ARG A 262 6.50 0.55 -0.43
C ARG A 262 7.78 -0.27 -0.21
N MET A 263 8.00 -0.74 1.04
CA MET A 263 9.13 -1.62 1.40
C MET A 263 8.84 -3.12 1.16
N LYS A 264 7.59 -3.51 0.95
CA LYS A 264 7.18 -4.91 0.76
C LYS A 264 7.60 -5.46 -0.60
N GLY A 265 7.64 -6.80 -0.74
CA GLY A 265 7.95 -7.48 -2.00
C GLY A 265 6.81 -7.46 -3.02
N ILE A 266 7.10 -7.86 -4.27
CA ILE A 266 6.11 -7.87 -5.36
C ILE A 266 4.96 -8.88 -5.13
N SER A 267 5.22 -10.00 -4.45
CA SER A 267 4.18 -10.98 -4.11
C SER A 267 3.12 -10.36 -3.17
N TYR A 268 3.56 -9.64 -2.12
CA TYR A 268 2.66 -8.89 -1.25
C TYR A 268 1.86 -7.84 -2.03
N LEU A 269 2.54 -7.08 -2.87
CA LEU A 269 1.91 -6.00 -3.64
C LEU A 269 0.85 -6.56 -4.60
N ALA A 270 1.15 -7.64 -5.30
CA ALA A 270 0.23 -8.31 -6.22
C ALA A 270 -1.04 -8.77 -5.51
N SER A 271 -0.91 -9.51 -4.40
CA SER A 271 -2.06 -9.99 -3.62
C SER A 271 -2.91 -8.85 -3.08
N VAL A 272 -2.29 -7.82 -2.49
CA VAL A 272 -3.02 -6.70 -1.89
C VAL A 272 -3.73 -5.87 -2.96
N VAL A 273 -3.03 -5.47 -4.03
CA VAL A 273 -3.66 -4.64 -5.09
C VAL A 273 -4.80 -5.38 -5.77
N LYS A 274 -4.57 -6.65 -6.14
CA LYS A 274 -5.61 -7.50 -6.74
C LYS A 274 -6.86 -7.58 -5.86
N THR A 275 -6.68 -7.92 -4.59
CA THR A 275 -7.78 -8.14 -3.65
C THR A 275 -8.61 -6.87 -3.45
N TYR A 276 -7.97 -5.72 -3.23
CA TYR A 276 -8.68 -4.45 -3.08
C TYR A 276 -9.30 -3.97 -4.40
N ARG A 277 -8.67 -4.24 -5.55
CA ARG A 277 -9.26 -3.95 -6.86
C ARG A 277 -10.54 -4.73 -7.09
N GLU A 278 -10.54 -6.04 -6.80
CA GLU A 278 -11.74 -6.87 -6.91
C GLU A 278 -12.85 -6.40 -5.97
N ALA A 279 -12.53 -6.06 -4.72
CA ALA A 279 -13.51 -5.58 -3.74
C ALA A 279 -14.15 -4.23 -4.16
N ILE A 280 -13.35 -3.27 -4.65
CA ILE A 280 -13.83 -1.98 -5.14
C ILE A 280 -14.70 -2.17 -6.41
N ASP A 281 -14.32 -3.07 -7.31
CA ASP A 281 -15.07 -3.34 -8.53
C ASP A 281 -16.40 -4.04 -8.23
N SER A 282 -16.42 -4.97 -7.26
CA SER A 282 -17.64 -5.63 -6.77
C SER A 282 -18.62 -4.61 -6.20
N TYR A 283 -18.18 -3.77 -5.27
CA TYR A 283 -19.01 -2.70 -4.70
C TYR A 283 -19.54 -1.74 -5.78
N SER A 284 -18.70 -1.33 -6.72
CA SER A 284 -19.13 -0.44 -7.81
C SER A 284 -20.14 -1.10 -8.76
N ALA A 285 -20.11 -2.41 -8.89
CA ALA A 285 -21.10 -3.17 -9.65
C ALA A 285 -22.45 -3.27 -8.91
N GLU A 286 -22.43 -3.42 -7.58
CA GLU A 286 -23.62 -3.41 -6.72
C GLU A 286 -24.37 -2.07 -6.83
N ILE A 287 -23.68 -0.95 -6.67
CA ILE A 287 -24.28 0.39 -6.81
C ILE A 287 -24.96 0.54 -8.17
N ARG A 288 -24.32 0.08 -9.26
CA ARG A 288 -24.93 0.16 -10.60
C ARG A 288 -26.18 -0.72 -10.73
N ARG A 289 -26.26 -1.82 -10.00
CA ARG A 289 -27.45 -2.71 -9.98
C ARG A 289 -28.58 -2.11 -9.17
N GLU A 290 -28.30 -1.50 -8.01
CA GLU A 290 -29.30 -0.82 -7.17
C GLU A 290 -29.92 0.39 -7.87
N THR A 291 -29.16 1.09 -8.72
CA THR A 291 -29.61 2.23 -9.51
C THR A 291 -30.28 1.81 -10.85
N ALA A 292 -30.22 0.52 -11.22
CA ALA A 292 -30.90 -0.04 -12.40
C ALA A 292 -32.29 -0.60 -12.02
N PRO A 293 -33.33 -0.44 -12.87
CA PRO A 293 -34.66 -0.95 -12.55
C PRO A 293 -34.65 -2.50 -12.52
N GLU A 294 -34.99 -3.01 -11.35
CA GLU A 294 -35.37 -4.39 -11.00
C GLU A 294 -34.56 -5.58 -11.56
N GLY A 295 -33.90 -6.30 -10.67
CA GLY A 295 -33.67 -7.74 -10.78
C GLY A 295 -32.28 -8.27 -10.53
N LEU A 296 -32.14 -9.09 -9.53
CA LEU A 296 -31.11 -10.08 -9.16
C LEU A 296 -29.95 -9.58 -8.29
N LEU A 297 -30.20 -9.63 -6.99
CA LEU A 297 -29.15 -9.78 -5.98
C LEU A 297 -29.02 -11.28 -5.64
N THR A 298 -27.78 -11.81 -5.66
CA THR A 298 -27.47 -13.11 -5.07
C THR A 298 -26.50 -12.93 -3.91
N THR A 299 -27.01 -13.07 -2.70
CA THR A 299 -26.25 -12.96 -1.43
C THR A 299 -25.18 -14.04 -1.24
N GLU A 300 -25.19 -15.12 -2.02
CA GLU A 300 -24.21 -16.22 -1.95
C GLU A 300 -22.89 -15.85 -2.66
N ASP A 301 -22.91 -15.08 -3.73
CA ASP A 301 -21.71 -14.64 -4.46
C ASP A 301 -20.84 -13.67 -3.63
N ASP A 302 -21.46 -12.90 -2.73
CA ASP A 302 -20.74 -11.93 -1.89
C ASP A 302 -19.92 -12.60 -0.80
N GLN A 303 -20.46 -13.59 -0.09
CA GLN A 303 -19.72 -14.29 0.96
C GLN A 303 -18.55 -15.08 0.41
N GLN A 304 -18.74 -15.77 -0.73
CA GLN A 304 -17.68 -16.52 -1.39
C GLN A 304 -16.53 -15.59 -1.86
N SER A 305 -16.87 -14.40 -2.33
CA SER A 305 -15.89 -13.38 -2.72
C SER A 305 -15.09 -12.87 -1.52
N ARG A 306 -15.75 -12.56 -0.39
CA ARG A 306 -15.09 -12.14 0.87
C ARG A 306 -14.15 -13.23 1.39
N ASP A 307 -14.59 -14.47 1.43
CA ASP A 307 -13.78 -15.62 1.86
C ASP A 307 -12.53 -15.80 0.98
N ARG A 308 -12.66 -15.52 -0.33
CA ARG A 308 -11.53 -15.53 -1.27
C ARG A 308 -10.56 -14.40 -0.99
N TRP A 309 -11.03 -13.17 -0.75
CA TRP A 309 -10.19 -12.02 -0.42
C TRP A 309 -9.40 -12.24 0.88
N HIS A 310 -10.07 -12.73 1.92
CA HIS A 310 -9.40 -13.08 3.19
C HIS A 310 -8.33 -14.16 2.98
N ARG A 311 -8.66 -15.25 2.29
CA ARG A 311 -7.68 -16.29 1.98
C ARG A 311 -6.46 -15.74 1.24
N GLU A 312 -6.66 -14.87 0.25
CA GLU A 312 -5.54 -14.28 -0.49
C GLU A 312 -4.67 -13.38 0.40
N LEU A 313 -5.28 -12.57 1.28
CA LEU A 313 -4.55 -11.72 2.22
C LEU A 313 -3.84 -12.51 3.33
N ASP A 314 -4.36 -13.67 3.71
CA ASP A 314 -3.72 -14.57 4.69
C ASP A 314 -2.50 -15.31 4.11
N LEU A 315 -2.37 -15.41 2.79
CA LEU A 315 -1.23 -16.05 2.13
C LEU A 315 0.03 -15.18 2.08
N ILE A 316 -0.07 -13.90 2.35
CA ILE A 316 1.07 -12.97 2.38
C ILE A 316 1.56 -12.76 3.81
N TYR A 317 2.83 -12.33 3.93
CA TYR A 317 3.40 -12.05 5.24
C TYR A 317 2.81 -10.78 5.86
N HIS A 318 2.05 -10.94 6.93
CA HIS A 318 1.41 -9.87 7.68
C HIS A 318 1.43 -10.14 9.20
N ARG A 319 1.19 -9.11 10.00
CA ARG A 319 0.81 -9.22 11.42
C ARG A 319 -0.70 -9.40 11.52
N SER A 320 -1.22 -9.75 12.69
CA SER A 320 -2.67 -9.81 12.89
C SER A 320 -3.34 -8.53 12.37
N TYR A 321 -4.42 -8.68 11.67
CA TYR A 321 -5.17 -7.57 11.10
C TYR A 321 -6.02 -6.85 12.13
N CYS A 322 -6.29 -5.56 11.90
CA CYS A 322 -7.19 -4.72 12.65
C CYS A 322 -7.80 -3.65 11.74
N THR A 323 -8.86 -3.02 12.20
CA THR A 323 -9.49 -1.87 11.53
C THR A 323 -8.89 -0.52 11.94
N GLY A 324 -7.79 -0.50 12.69
CA GLY A 324 -7.18 0.72 13.19
C GLY A 324 -8.14 1.50 14.10
N PHE A 325 -8.27 2.80 13.84
CA PHE A 325 -9.16 3.68 14.61
C PHE A 325 -10.54 3.87 13.96
N TYR A 326 -10.81 3.27 12.81
CA TYR A 326 -12.02 3.54 12.02
C TYR A 326 -13.34 3.30 12.76
N PHE A 327 -13.40 2.35 13.69
CA PHE A 327 -14.64 1.97 14.39
C PHE A 327 -14.59 2.19 15.92
N ASN A 328 -13.59 2.92 16.43
CA ASN A 328 -13.46 3.23 17.88
C ASN A 328 -13.42 1.99 18.80
N GLU A 329 -13.02 0.84 18.28
CA GLU A 329 -12.95 -0.40 19.08
C GLU A 329 -11.56 -0.50 19.75
N PRO A 330 -11.44 -0.34 21.08
CA PRO A 330 -10.15 -0.37 21.77
C PRO A 330 -9.36 -1.65 21.52
N ASP A 331 -10.02 -2.81 21.45
CA ASP A 331 -9.39 -4.11 21.26
C ASP A 331 -8.77 -4.27 19.85
N GLN A 332 -9.25 -3.53 18.85
CA GLN A 332 -8.72 -3.56 17.48
C GLN A 332 -7.42 -2.77 17.36
N THR A 333 -7.24 -1.74 18.19
CA THR A 333 -6.04 -0.90 18.17
C THR A 333 -4.91 -1.42 19.06
N LEU A 334 -5.21 -2.40 19.94
CA LEU A 334 -4.22 -2.96 20.86
C LEU A 334 -3.04 -3.62 20.11
N PRO A 335 -1.83 -3.53 20.66
CA PRO A 335 -0.66 -4.18 20.10
C PRO A 335 -0.84 -5.69 19.94
N ASN A 336 -0.22 -6.25 18.90
CA ASN A 336 -0.24 -7.70 18.66
C ASN A 336 0.82 -8.41 19.50
N TYR A 337 0.41 -9.01 20.60
CA TYR A 337 1.32 -9.74 21.49
C TYR A 337 1.45 -11.22 21.19
N ARG A 338 0.48 -11.80 20.47
CA ARG A 338 0.37 -13.26 20.29
C ARG A 338 1.02 -13.77 19.01
N ASN A 339 1.02 -13.00 17.92
CA ASN A 339 1.55 -13.44 16.63
C ASN A 339 2.46 -12.39 16.00
N ILE A 340 3.75 -12.67 15.99
CA ILE A 340 4.74 -11.84 15.29
C ILE A 340 4.68 -12.11 13.79
N HIS A 341 4.20 -13.28 13.39
CA HIS A 341 4.11 -13.75 12.01
C HIS A 341 2.82 -14.55 11.85
N ALA A 342 1.77 -13.91 11.35
CA ALA A 342 0.63 -14.59 10.77
C ALA A 342 0.85 -14.63 9.25
N GLY A 343 0.54 -15.74 8.63
CA GLY A 343 0.61 -15.89 7.17
C GLY A 343 1.90 -16.48 6.63
N SER A 344 1.73 -17.13 5.56
CA SER A 344 2.56 -17.75 4.53
C SER A 344 2.58 -19.27 4.57
N ILE A 345 1.51 -19.87 4.07
CA ILE A 345 1.51 -21.25 3.60
C ILE A 345 2.19 -21.34 2.23
N HIS A 346 2.32 -20.22 1.52
CA HIS A 346 2.86 -20.15 0.17
C HIS A 346 4.24 -19.50 0.13
N SER A 347 5.16 -20.14 -0.57
CA SER A 347 6.50 -19.59 -0.84
C SER A 347 6.50 -18.92 -2.21
N PHE A 348 6.81 -17.63 -2.27
CA PHE A 348 6.99 -16.91 -3.53
C PHE A 348 8.13 -17.54 -4.34
N ILE A 349 7.85 -18.05 -5.55
CA ILE A 349 8.85 -18.61 -6.46
C ILE A 349 9.44 -17.52 -7.36
N GLY A 350 8.60 -16.72 -8.02
CA GLY A 350 9.07 -15.73 -8.98
C GLY A 350 7.95 -15.04 -9.75
N LYS A 351 8.35 -14.29 -10.77
CA LYS A 351 7.45 -13.56 -11.67
C LYS A 351 7.59 -14.10 -13.09
N VAL A 352 6.47 -14.33 -13.76
CA VAL A 352 6.45 -14.71 -15.17
C VAL A 352 6.94 -13.54 -16.02
N ILE A 353 7.98 -13.77 -16.81
CA ILE A 353 8.55 -12.77 -17.74
C ILE A 353 7.83 -12.86 -19.09
N ARG A 354 7.60 -14.09 -19.55
CA ARG A 354 7.10 -14.35 -20.90
C ARG A 354 6.40 -15.72 -20.97
N SER A 355 5.29 -15.78 -21.72
CA SER A 355 4.64 -17.02 -22.08
C SER A 355 5.27 -17.60 -23.35
N LEU A 356 5.31 -18.92 -23.45
CA LEU A 356 5.78 -19.69 -24.58
C LEU A 356 4.70 -20.71 -24.98
N PRO A 357 4.78 -21.31 -26.18
CA PRO A 357 3.85 -22.39 -26.58
C PRO A 357 3.88 -23.57 -25.60
N ASP A 358 2.85 -24.43 -25.67
CA ASP A 358 2.72 -25.68 -24.93
C ASP A 358 2.86 -25.53 -23.40
N ASN A 359 2.24 -24.49 -22.84
CA ASN A 359 2.26 -24.18 -21.39
C ASN A 359 3.66 -24.00 -20.82
N HIS A 360 4.61 -23.56 -21.62
CA HIS A 360 5.90 -23.13 -21.12
C HIS A 360 5.86 -21.64 -20.74
N ILE A 361 6.52 -21.28 -19.64
CA ILE A 361 6.69 -19.90 -19.18
C ILE A 361 8.13 -19.65 -18.82
N VAL A 362 8.64 -18.47 -19.10
CA VAL A 362 9.92 -17.96 -18.60
C VAL A 362 9.66 -17.26 -17.29
N VAL A 363 10.33 -17.66 -16.22
CA VAL A 363 10.16 -17.11 -14.87
C VAL A 363 11.47 -16.53 -14.36
N ALA A 364 11.40 -15.30 -13.83
CA ALA A 364 12.46 -14.74 -13.01
C ALA A 364 12.39 -15.36 -11.62
N ILE A 365 13.25 -16.33 -11.35
CA ILE A 365 13.24 -17.15 -10.14
C ILE A 365 13.81 -16.33 -8.96
N ARG A 366 13.08 -16.29 -7.86
CA ARG A 366 13.49 -15.64 -6.59
C ARG A 366 13.74 -16.66 -5.48
N ASN A 367 13.01 -17.78 -5.51
CA ASN A 367 13.22 -18.92 -4.60
C ASN A 367 13.22 -20.22 -5.39
N ARG A 368 13.89 -21.23 -4.85
CA ARG A 368 14.05 -22.52 -5.48
C ARG A 368 12.72 -23.15 -5.87
N ALA A 369 12.62 -23.61 -7.11
CA ALA A 369 11.54 -24.44 -7.62
C ALA A 369 12.06 -25.76 -8.15
N SER A 370 11.30 -26.84 -7.98
CA SER A 370 11.69 -28.20 -8.39
C SER A 370 10.62 -28.83 -9.28
N VAL A 371 11.02 -29.72 -10.15
CA VAL A 371 10.09 -30.56 -10.91
C VAL A 371 9.22 -31.34 -9.92
N GLY A 372 7.90 -31.35 -10.16
CA GLY A 372 6.89 -31.96 -9.31
C GLY A 372 6.30 -31.04 -8.24
N ASP A 373 6.84 -29.84 -8.01
CA ASP A 373 6.24 -28.85 -7.10
C ASP A 373 4.84 -28.49 -7.55
N THR A 374 3.90 -28.41 -6.60
CA THR A 374 2.57 -27.82 -6.82
C THR A 374 2.67 -26.31 -6.63
N VAL A 375 2.20 -25.57 -7.62
CA VAL A 375 2.34 -24.10 -7.69
C VAL A 375 1.02 -23.44 -8.02
N GLU A 376 0.94 -22.17 -7.75
CA GLU A 376 -0.14 -21.30 -8.19
C GLU A 376 0.39 -20.15 -9.02
N LEU A 377 -0.31 -19.84 -10.11
CA LEU A 377 -0.19 -18.60 -10.86
C LEU A 377 -1.28 -17.65 -10.40
N LEU A 378 -0.91 -16.47 -9.91
CA LEU A 378 -1.84 -15.44 -9.52
C LEU A 378 -2.13 -14.52 -10.72
N PRO A 379 -3.33 -14.61 -11.35
CA PRO A 379 -3.72 -13.69 -12.40
C PRO A 379 -4.21 -12.35 -11.81
N PRO A 380 -4.27 -11.27 -12.59
CA PRO A 380 -4.79 -9.98 -12.11
C PRO A 380 -6.28 -9.99 -11.78
N LYS A 381 -7.05 -10.93 -12.35
CA LYS A 381 -8.49 -11.12 -12.08
C LYS A 381 -8.81 -12.60 -11.95
N GLY A 382 -9.81 -12.90 -11.12
CA GLY A 382 -10.28 -14.27 -10.90
C GLY A 382 -9.38 -15.08 -9.97
N ASP A 383 -9.62 -16.37 -9.89
CA ASP A 383 -8.94 -17.26 -8.96
C ASP A 383 -7.50 -17.56 -9.37
N ALA A 384 -6.65 -17.85 -8.38
CA ALA A 384 -5.31 -18.35 -8.64
C ALA A 384 -5.38 -19.71 -9.36
N LEU A 385 -4.55 -19.88 -10.39
CA LEU A 385 -4.52 -21.08 -11.21
C LEU A 385 -3.53 -22.09 -10.62
N GLN A 386 -4.04 -23.17 -10.07
CA GLN A 386 -3.21 -24.25 -9.56
C GLN A 386 -2.62 -25.08 -10.71
N SER A 387 -1.36 -25.44 -10.58
CA SER A 387 -0.63 -26.21 -11.59
C SER A 387 0.50 -27.02 -10.96
N LYS A 388 1.06 -27.95 -11.73
CA LYS A 388 2.25 -28.71 -11.38
C LYS A 388 3.42 -28.33 -12.29
N ILE A 389 4.63 -28.26 -11.75
CA ILE A 389 5.85 -28.09 -12.56
C ILE A 389 6.20 -29.44 -13.17
N LEU A 390 5.95 -29.59 -14.47
CA LEU A 390 6.19 -30.84 -15.20
C LEU A 390 7.65 -31.00 -15.64
N ALA A 391 8.31 -29.89 -15.99
CA ALA A 391 9.70 -29.84 -16.38
C ALA A 391 10.29 -28.44 -16.11
N ILE A 392 11.59 -28.37 -15.94
CA ILE A 392 12.36 -27.12 -15.81
C ILE A 392 13.54 -27.19 -16.77
N TYR A 393 13.79 -26.07 -17.45
CA TYR A 393 14.95 -25.91 -18.35
C TYR A 393 15.72 -24.64 -18.00
N ASP A 394 17.02 -24.65 -18.20
CA ASP A 394 17.84 -23.45 -18.17
C ASP A 394 17.61 -22.56 -19.41
N ILE A 395 18.25 -21.40 -19.47
CA ILE A 395 18.10 -20.46 -20.61
C ILE A 395 18.66 -21.02 -21.92
N ASN A 396 19.49 -22.08 -21.88
CA ASN A 396 20.06 -22.78 -23.02
C ASN A 396 19.21 -24.00 -23.43
N ASN A 397 18.03 -24.14 -22.82
CA ASN A 397 17.07 -25.25 -23.05
C ASN A 397 17.57 -26.63 -22.59
N ASN A 398 18.53 -26.69 -21.64
CA ASN A 398 18.93 -27.94 -21.01
C ASN A 398 17.97 -28.29 -19.86
N PRO A 399 17.51 -29.54 -19.74
CA PRO A 399 16.65 -29.93 -18.63
C PRO A 399 17.44 -29.95 -17.31
N ILE A 400 16.82 -29.36 -16.28
CA ILE A 400 17.39 -29.27 -14.92
C ILE A 400 16.34 -29.71 -13.88
N PRO A 401 16.73 -30.38 -12.78
CA PRO A 401 15.78 -30.86 -11.79
C PRO A 401 15.18 -29.74 -10.92
N HIS A 402 15.85 -28.60 -10.83
CA HIS A 402 15.39 -27.45 -10.07
C HIS A 402 15.98 -26.14 -10.60
N ALA A 403 15.20 -25.08 -10.51
CA ALA A 403 15.63 -23.71 -10.78
C ALA A 403 16.21 -23.07 -9.52
N GLN A 404 17.31 -22.34 -9.67
CA GLN A 404 18.00 -21.64 -8.57
C GLN A 404 17.52 -20.19 -8.42
N PRO A 405 17.55 -19.61 -7.21
CA PRO A 405 17.29 -18.19 -7.00
C PRO A 405 18.17 -17.29 -7.89
N ASN A 406 17.59 -16.16 -8.31
CA ASN A 406 18.24 -15.15 -9.17
C ASN A 406 18.62 -15.65 -10.58
N SER A 407 17.96 -16.71 -11.06
CA SER A 407 18.05 -17.19 -12.44
C SER A 407 16.78 -16.91 -13.22
N ASN A 408 16.88 -16.91 -14.55
CA ASN A 408 15.73 -17.06 -15.43
C ASN A 408 15.66 -18.51 -15.87
N SER A 409 14.51 -19.15 -15.70
CA SER A 409 14.30 -20.55 -16.08
C SER A 409 13.02 -20.71 -16.87
N VAL A 410 12.98 -21.70 -17.75
CA VAL A 410 11.77 -22.08 -18.47
C VAL A 410 11.09 -23.20 -17.68
N LEU A 411 9.85 -22.97 -17.28
CA LEU A 411 9.02 -23.96 -16.59
C LEU A 411 7.92 -24.45 -17.52
N LYS A 412 7.73 -25.75 -17.61
CA LYS A 412 6.56 -26.38 -18.23
C LYS A 412 5.53 -26.67 -17.15
N LEU A 413 4.32 -26.14 -17.33
CA LEU A 413 3.20 -26.29 -16.38
C LEU A 413 2.05 -27.10 -17.03
N GLU A 414 1.03 -27.47 -16.25
CA GLU A 414 -0.22 -28.04 -16.74
C GLU A 414 -1.14 -26.98 -17.37
N CYS A 415 -1.00 -25.73 -16.95
CA CYS A 415 -1.76 -24.58 -17.47
C CYS A 415 -0.84 -23.48 -18.01
N SER A 416 -1.39 -22.59 -18.81
CA SER A 416 -0.66 -21.41 -19.31
C SER A 416 -0.59 -20.31 -18.28
N GLY A 417 0.54 -19.57 -18.23
CA GLY A 417 0.70 -18.36 -17.45
C GLY A 417 0.89 -17.14 -18.35
N THR A 418 0.50 -15.96 -17.87
CA THR A 418 0.69 -14.70 -18.59
C THR A 418 1.84 -13.89 -17.98
N PRO A 419 2.51 -13.01 -18.76
CA PRO A 419 3.54 -12.12 -18.22
C PRO A 419 3.03 -11.34 -17.01
N LEU A 420 3.93 -11.07 -16.08
CA LEU A 420 3.71 -10.39 -14.79
C LEU A 420 2.92 -11.19 -13.74
N ASN A 421 2.36 -12.36 -14.08
CA ASN A 421 1.76 -13.22 -13.06
C ASN A 421 2.79 -13.62 -12.01
N ILE A 422 2.39 -13.59 -10.75
CA ILE A 422 3.18 -14.11 -9.64
C ILE A 422 3.03 -15.62 -9.59
N LEU A 423 4.19 -16.32 -9.51
CA LEU A 423 4.25 -17.75 -9.29
C LEU A 423 4.64 -18.03 -7.83
N ARG A 424 3.86 -18.85 -7.14
CA ARG A 424 4.07 -19.23 -5.75
C ARG A 424 3.90 -20.74 -5.56
N LYS A 425 4.65 -21.33 -4.60
CA LYS A 425 4.57 -22.73 -4.26
C LYS A 425 3.56 -22.93 -3.13
N ILE A 426 2.70 -23.92 -3.28
CA ILE A 426 1.82 -24.40 -2.21
C ILE A 426 2.65 -25.33 -1.32
N SER A 427 2.68 -25.06 -0.03
CA SER A 427 3.41 -25.87 0.98
C SER A 427 2.57 -27.04 1.44
#